data_67c3c48f3ad3dee94d1c71295201e87c
#
_entry.id   67c3c48f3ad3dee94d1c71295201e87c
#
_cell.length_a   1.000
_cell.length_b   1.000
_cell.length_c   1.000
_cell.angle_alpha   90.00
_cell.angle_beta   90.00
_cell.angle_gamma   90.00
#
_symmetry.space_group_name_H-M   'P 1'
#
loop_
_entity.id
_entity.type
_entity.pdbx_description
1 polymer ?
#
loop_
_entity_poly.entity_id
_entity_poly.type
_entity_poly.pdbx_seq_one_letter_code
_entity_poly.pdbx_strand_id
1 'polypeptide(L)'
;MKFIIFVIDRANNPANSNEMAEIDKFNSELRQNGNWVLAAGIQDPSKSKLIDNREDNSNLTDGSIFKDIEFYSGFWIIEAADQETAEKLALAGSRACNRKVELRPFF
;
A
#
# COMPACT_ATOMS: atom_id res chain seq x y z
N MET A 1 12.60 7.50 -10.67
CA MET A 1 11.24 8.00 -10.37
C MET A 1 10.64 7.18 -9.24
N LYS A 2 9.98 7.84 -8.34
CA LYS A 2 9.32 7.16 -7.20
C LYS A 2 7.84 6.93 -7.46
N PHE A 3 7.36 5.81 -6.97
CA PHE A 3 5.95 5.41 -7.07
C PHE A 3 5.53 4.80 -5.73
N ILE A 4 4.25 4.91 -5.44
CA ILE A 4 3.64 4.16 -4.34
C ILE A 4 2.69 3.12 -4.92
N ILE A 5 2.73 1.92 -4.34
CA ILE A 5 1.81 0.82 -4.63
C ILE A 5 0.98 0.60 -3.37
N PHE A 6 -0.28 1.00 -3.41
CA PHE A 6 -1.20 0.76 -2.30
C PHE A 6 -1.77 -0.64 -2.39
N VAL A 7 -1.77 -1.37 -1.30
CA VAL A 7 -2.44 -2.67 -1.20
C VAL A 7 -3.87 -2.45 -0.76
N ILE A 8 -4.81 -3.04 -1.48
CA ILE A 8 -6.24 -2.92 -1.22
C ILE A 8 -6.72 -4.21 -0.59
N ASP A 9 -7.40 -4.09 0.54
CA ASP A 9 -7.88 -5.23 1.31
C ASP A 9 -9.31 -4.99 1.78
N ARG A 10 -9.85 -5.97 2.48
CA ARG A 10 -11.16 -5.93 3.12
C ARG A 10 -11.08 -6.65 4.46
N ALA A 11 -12.07 -6.43 5.34
CA ALA A 11 -12.11 -7.06 6.65
C ALA A 11 -12.11 -8.59 6.53
N ASN A 12 -11.52 -9.25 7.53
CA ASN A 12 -11.50 -10.71 7.65
C ASN A 12 -10.84 -11.43 6.48
N ASN A 13 -9.77 -10.86 5.96
CA ASN A 13 -9.00 -11.44 4.86
C ASN A 13 -7.50 -11.47 5.21
N PRO A 14 -7.10 -12.19 6.29
CA PRO A 14 -5.70 -12.25 6.69
C PRO A 14 -4.85 -12.98 5.66
N ALA A 15 -3.59 -12.56 5.55
CA ALA A 15 -2.63 -13.25 4.71
C ALA A 15 -2.32 -14.64 5.27
N ASN A 16 -2.31 -15.65 4.40
CA ASN A 16 -1.87 -16.98 4.78
C ASN A 16 -0.33 -17.10 4.69
N SER A 17 0.20 -18.23 5.16
CA SER A 17 1.65 -18.43 5.19
C SER A 17 2.29 -18.42 3.80
N ASN A 18 1.57 -18.91 2.78
CA ASN A 18 2.07 -18.91 1.40
C ASN A 18 2.15 -17.48 0.85
N GLU A 19 1.15 -16.67 1.10
CA GLU A 19 1.15 -15.25 0.70
C GLU A 19 2.28 -14.49 1.38
N MET A 20 2.51 -14.73 2.66
CA MET A 20 3.61 -14.10 3.40
C MET A 20 4.96 -14.47 2.82
N ALA A 21 5.17 -15.75 2.46
CA ALA A 21 6.40 -16.21 1.83
C ALA A 21 6.63 -15.55 0.46
N GLU A 22 5.57 -15.40 -0.34
CA GLU A 22 5.64 -14.74 -1.64
C GLU A 22 5.93 -13.24 -1.51
N ILE A 23 5.34 -12.58 -0.51
CA ILE A 23 5.63 -11.16 -0.22
C ILE A 23 7.10 -10.99 0.17
N ASP A 24 7.63 -11.86 1.03
CA ASP A 24 9.04 -11.79 1.45
C ASP A 24 9.98 -11.96 0.26
N LYS A 25 9.65 -12.87 -0.64
CA LYS A 25 10.41 -13.11 -1.88
C LYS A 25 10.38 -11.87 -2.77
N PHE A 26 9.21 -11.27 -2.97
CA PHE A 26 9.05 -10.06 -3.76
C PHE A 26 9.85 -8.90 -3.15
N ASN A 27 9.79 -8.72 -1.85
CA ASN A 27 10.55 -7.69 -1.14
C ASN A 27 12.06 -7.89 -1.34
N SER A 28 12.54 -9.13 -1.27
CA SER A 28 13.95 -9.45 -1.51
C SER A 28 14.37 -9.11 -2.93
N GLU A 29 13.53 -9.40 -3.91
CA GLU A 29 13.79 -9.06 -5.32
C GLU A 29 13.84 -7.55 -5.54
N LEU A 30 12.94 -6.80 -4.91
CA LEU A 30 12.98 -5.33 -4.96
C LEU A 30 14.31 -4.80 -4.44
N ARG A 31 14.79 -5.34 -3.31
CA ARG A 31 16.06 -4.92 -2.72
C ARG A 31 17.23 -5.26 -3.61
N GLN A 32 17.27 -6.47 -4.15
CA GLN A 32 18.34 -6.92 -5.03
C GLN A 32 18.45 -6.11 -6.31
N ASN A 33 17.32 -5.66 -6.84
CA ASN A 33 17.26 -4.94 -8.10
C ASN A 33 17.30 -3.41 -7.93
N GLY A 34 17.44 -2.91 -6.70
CA GLY A 34 17.52 -1.47 -6.44
C GLY A 34 16.20 -0.72 -6.54
N ASN A 35 15.08 -1.43 -6.46
CA ASN A 35 13.75 -0.83 -6.55
C ASN A 35 13.14 -0.53 -5.17
N TRP A 36 13.71 -1.04 -4.10
CA TRP A 36 13.17 -0.91 -2.76
C TRP A 36 13.41 0.47 -2.17
N VAL A 37 12.36 1.11 -1.65
CA VAL A 37 12.48 2.28 -0.79
C VAL A 37 11.92 1.95 0.59
N LEU A 38 10.65 1.57 0.67
CA LEU A 38 9.99 1.29 1.93
C LEU A 38 8.75 0.43 1.66
N ALA A 39 8.42 -0.43 2.60
CA ALA A 39 7.12 -1.10 2.61
C ALA A 39 6.62 -1.21 4.04
N ALA A 40 5.32 -1.11 4.22
CA ALA A 40 4.71 -1.24 5.53
C ALA A 40 3.25 -1.66 5.39
N GLY A 41 2.78 -2.42 6.38
CA GLY A 41 1.36 -2.61 6.60
C GLY A 41 0.83 -1.48 7.47
N ILE A 42 -0.42 -1.13 7.29
CA ILE A 42 -1.11 -0.16 8.13
C ILE A 42 -2.37 -0.80 8.69
N GLN A 43 -2.85 -0.30 9.82
CA GLN A 43 -4.06 -0.83 10.43
C GLN A 43 -5.29 -0.41 9.64
N ASP A 44 -6.40 -1.09 9.87
CA ASP A 44 -7.64 -0.83 9.15
C ASP A 44 -8.24 0.54 9.49
N PRO A 45 -9.21 1.02 8.69
CA PRO A 45 -9.78 2.36 8.89
C PRO A 45 -10.46 2.59 10.24
N SER A 46 -10.81 1.55 11.00
CA SER A 46 -11.38 1.73 12.34
C SER A 46 -10.39 2.35 13.32
N LYS A 47 -9.09 2.28 13.01
CA LYS A 47 -8.02 2.89 13.79
C LYS A 47 -7.64 4.29 13.30
N SER A 48 -8.31 4.78 12.27
CA SER A 48 -8.03 6.09 11.69
C SER A 48 -8.62 7.21 12.55
N LYS A 49 -8.03 8.37 12.43
CA LYS A 49 -8.58 9.63 12.93
C LYS A 49 -8.71 10.57 11.74
N LEU A 50 -9.88 11.10 11.54
CA LEU A 50 -10.12 12.15 10.55
C LEU A 50 -9.89 13.50 11.22
N ILE A 51 -8.97 14.25 10.68
CA ILE A 51 -8.52 15.50 11.28
C ILE A 51 -8.76 16.64 10.30
N ASP A 52 -9.44 17.67 10.74
CA ASP A 52 -9.64 18.88 9.96
C ASP A 52 -9.40 20.09 10.86
N ASN A 53 -8.25 20.70 10.71
CA ASN A 53 -7.90 21.91 11.43
C ASN A 53 -7.77 23.12 10.51
N ARG A 54 -8.43 23.10 9.37
CA ARG A 54 -8.51 24.29 8.52
C ARG A 54 -9.25 25.38 9.30
N GLU A 55 -8.73 26.59 9.24
CA GLU A 55 -9.26 27.72 9.99
C GLU A 55 -9.32 27.48 11.51
N ASP A 56 -8.38 26.69 12.03
CA ASP A 56 -8.26 26.38 13.47
C ASP A 56 -9.51 25.74 14.08
N ASN A 57 -10.25 24.96 13.29
CA ASN A 57 -11.48 24.28 13.73
C ASN A 57 -11.23 23.15 14.73
N SER A 58 -10.02 22.61 14.78
CA SER A 58 -9.63 21.52 15.69
C SER A 58 -10.56 20.31 15.65
N ASN A 59 -11.09 19.98 14.47
CA ASN A 59 -11.94 18.81 14.31
C ASN A 59 -11.10 17.53 14.26
N LEU A 60 -11.42 16.64 15.15
CA LEU A 60 -10.79 15.32 15.23
C LEU A 60 -11.88 14.30 15.50
N THR A 61 -12.13 13.41 14.55
CA THR A 61 -13.18 12.40 14.66
C THR A 61 -12.62 11.01 14.38
N ASP A 62 -13.26 10.00 14.95
CA ASP A 62 -12.86 8.62 14.73
C ASP A 62 -13.23 8.16 13.32
N GLY A 63 -12.34 7.40 12.71
CA GLY A 63 -12.57 6.73 11.43
C GLY A 63 -11.98 7.49 10.25
N SER A 64 -12.24 6.96 9.07
CA SER A 64 -11.80 7.50 7.79
C SER A 64 -12.92 8.29 7.12
N ILE A 65 -12.55 9.26 6.29
CA ILE A 65 -13.52 9.96 5.46
C ILE A 65 -14.13 9.02 4.40
N PHE A 66 -13.34 8.11 3.89
CA PHE A 66 -13.80 7.13 2.87
C PHE A 66 -14.25 5.86 3.57
N LYS A 67 -15.54 5.56 3.50
CA LYS A 67 -16.17 4.42 4.17
C LYS A 67 -16.63 3.43 3.13
N ASP A 68 -15.71 2.54 2.73
CA ASP A 68 -15.97 1.48 1.77
C ASP A 68 -15.65 0.12 2.43
N ILE A 69 -16.09 -0.96 1.79
CA ILE A 69 -15.74 -2.31 2.20
C ILE A 69 -14.28 -2.63 1.88
N GLU A 70 -13.70 -1.94 0.89
CA GLU A 70 -12.29 -2.05 0.54
C GLU A 70 -11.53 -0.83 1.06
N PHE A 71 -10.30 -1.05 1.49
CA PHE A 71 -9.45 -0.03 2.09
C PHE A 71 -7.98 -0.35 1.86
N TYR A 72 -7.12 0.65 1.99
CA TYR A 72 -5.69 0.43 1.92
C TYR A 72 -5.19 -0.23 3.21
N SER A 73 -4.48 -1.35 3.06
CA SER A 73 -3.95 -2.13 4.17
C SER A 73 -2.43 -2.09 4.27
N GLY A 74 -1.78 -1.48 3.30
CA GLY A 74 -0.33 -1.37 3.26
C GLY A 74 0.13 -0.73 1.97
N PHE A 75 1.44 -0.64 1.82
CA PHE A 75 2.02 -0.03 0.62
C PHE A 75 3.47 -0.45 0.42
N TRP A 76 3.92 -0.31 -0.81
CA TRP A 76 5.34 -0.26 -1.17
C TRP A 76 5.63 1.11 -1.77
N ILE A 77 6.76 1.68 -1.40
CA ILE A 77 7.33 2.82 -2.13
C ILE A 77 8.53 2.27 -2.88
N ILE A 78 8.54 2.49 -4.19
CA ILE A 78 9.55 1.92 -5.09
C ILE A 78 10.22 3.00 -5.94
N GLU A 79 11.46 2.71 -6.36
CA GLU A 79 12.15 3.42 -7.44
C GLU A 79 12.03 2.60 -8.70
N ALA A 80 11.67 3.24 -9.81
CA ALA A 80 11.64 2.62 -11.12
C ALA A 80 12.09 3.62 -12.18
N ALA A 81 12.67 3.11 -13.26
CA ALA A 81 13.19 3.97 -14.32
C ALA A 81 12.08 4.71 -15.06
N ASP A 82 10.90 4.10 -15.17
CA ASP A 82 9.77 4.63 -15.92
C ASP A 82 8.45 4.02 -15.43
N GLN A 83 7.35 4.53 -15.98
CA GLN A 83 6.00 4.08 -15.67
C GLN A 83 5.80 2.60 -16.00
N GLU A 84 6.30 2.15 -17.14
CA GLU A 84 6.13 0.77 -17.57
C GLU A 84 6.80 -0.22 -16.61
N THR A 85 8.00 0.10 -16.16
CA THR A 85 8.71 -0.70 -15.15
C THR A 85 7.95 -0.73 -13.84
N ALA A 86 7.42 0.41 -13.39
CA ALA A 86 6.62 0.50 -12.18
C ALA A 86 5.35 -0.36 -12.28
N GLU A 87 4.70 -0.37 -13.45
CA GLU A 87 3.52 -1.20 -13.68
C GLU A 87 3.84 -2.69 -13.58
N LYS A 88 4.97 -3.10 -14.13
CA LYS A 88 5.43 -4.50 -14.02
C LYS A 88 5.67 -4.88 -12.56
N LEU A 89 6.29 -4.00 -11.79
CA LEU A 89 6.51 -4.23 -10.36
C LEU A 89 5.19 -4.29 -9.59
N ALA A 90 4.24 -3.43 -9.93
CA ALA A 90 2.92 -3.44 -9.30
C ALA A 90 2.14 -4.73 -9.60
N LEU A 91 2.22 -5.23 -10.84
CA LEU A 91 1.64 -6.52 -11.21
C LEU A 91 2.25 -7.65 -10.37
N ALA A 92 3.58 -7.67 -10.23
CA ALA A 92 4.27 -8.66 -9.42
C ALA A 92 3.88 -8.55 -7.94
N GLY A 93 3.76 -7.34 -7.43
CA GLY A 93 3.34 -7.10 -6.05
C GLY A 93 1.91 -7.58 -5.78
N SER A 94 0.99 -7.30 -6.68
CA SER A 94 -0.40 -7.76 -6.59
C SER A 94 -0.47 -9.28 -6.56
N ARG A 95 0.31 -9.94 -7.41
CA ARG A 95 0.39 -11.41 -7.42
C ARG A 95 0.95 -11.94 -6.11
N ALA A 96 2.03 -11.34 -5.61
CA ALA A 96 2.68 -11.79 -4.39
C ALA A 96 1.76 -11.70 -3.18
N CYS A 97 1.06 -10.59 -3.02
CA CYS A 97 0.16 -10.39 -1.87
C CYS A 97 -1.25 -10.92 -2.09
N ASN A 98 -1.56 -11.39 -3.30
CA ASN A 98 -2.88 -11.89 -3.68
C ASN A 98 -3.99 -10.88 -3.37
N ARG A 99 -3.73 -9.62 -3.67
CA ARG A 99 -4.69 -8.52 -3.47
C ARG A 99 -4.60 -7.56 -4.63
N LYS A 100 -5.66 -6.78 -4.81
CA LYS A 100 -5.63 -5.66 -5.74
C LYS A 100 -4.64 -4.61 -5.22
N VAL A 101 -3.99 -3.91 -6.12
CA VAL A 101 -3.11 -2.81 -5.78
C VAL A 101 -3.44 -1.61 -6.66
N GLU A 102 -3.03 -0.45 -6.20
CA GLU A 102 -3.16 0.80 -6.95
C GLU A 102 -1.79 1.43 -7.03
N LEU A 103 -1.33 1.70 -8.25
CA LEU A 103 -0.05 2.35 -8.49
C LEU A 103 -0.25 3.85 -8.69
N ARG A 104 0.56 4.65 -8.02
CA ARG A 104 0.48 6.10 -8.16
C ARG A 104 1.88 6.71 -8.16
N PRO A 105 2.23 7.53 -9.16
CA PRO A 105 3.53 8.19 -9.17
C PRO A 105 3.60 9.30 -8.13
N PHE A 106 4.80 9.53 -7.62
CA PHE A 106 5.10 10.74 -6.86
C PHE A 106 5.27 11.91 -7.85
N PHE A 107 5.15 13.12 -7.34
CA PHE A 107 5.51 14.30 -8.12
C PHE A 107 6.98 14.35 -8.46
#